data_c7da2962d10a16673cb0b3f8bb148418
#
_entry.id   c7da2962d10a16673cb0b3f8bb148418
#
_cell.length_a   1.000
_cell.length_b   1.000
_cell.length_c   1.000
_cell.angle_alpha   90.00
_cell.angle_beta   90.00
_cell.angle_gamma   90.00
#
_symmetry.space_group_name_H-M   'P 1'
#
loop_
_entity.id
_entity.type
_entity.pdbx_description
1 polymer ?
#
loop_
_entity_poly.entity_id
_entity_poly.type
_entity_poly.pdbx_seq_one_letter_code
_entity_poly.pdbx_strand_id
1 'polypeptide(L)'
;MESEYLMGRIMASLLGFVLLYRLTANKKATTSRGVARYEKLESSENGIDQAEKDKKPDVIIVGAGVAGSALAYTLGKDGRNVHVIERDLTEPDRIVGELLQPGGYLKLIELGLQDCVEDIDAQQVFGYALYKGGRSTKLSYPLQSFDSNVSGRSFHNGRFIQRMREKAASLTNVRLEQGTVTSLLEANGTIKGVQYKTKTGQELAASAPLTIVCDGCFSNLRRSLCNAKVEIPSCFVALILENCELPYQNHGHVILADPSPILFYRISSSEIRCLVDIPVSQKLPSISNGEMANYLKSIVAPQIPHELFDAFISAINKGSIRTMPNRSMPAAPHPTPGDAFNMRHPLTGGGMTVALSDIVVLRNLLRPLHDLSDASGLCEYLKSFYTLRKPVASTINTLAGALYKVFSASHDPAQDEMRRACFDYLSLGGVFSSGPIALLSGLNPQPLSLVMHFFAVAVYGVGRLVFTLPSAKRIWMGARMISVASRIIFPIIRVEGAQHMFFPKVMAKYCRPLAL
;
A
#
# COMPACT_ATOMS: atom_id res chain seq x y z
N MET A 1 -32.06 -10.62 28.45
CA MET A 1 -30.97 -10.95 29.41
C MET A 1 -29.65 -11.23 28.71
N GLU A 2 -29.48 -12.19 27.78
CA GLU A 2 -28.19 -12.42 27.12
C GLU A 2 -27.68 -11.23 26.27
N SER A 3 -28.56 -10.49 25.61
CA SER A 3 -28.24 -9.30 24.81
C SER A 3 -27.70 -8.12 25.66
N GLU A 4 -28.25 -7.94 26.88
CA GLU A 4 -27.82 -6.87 27.80
C GLU A 4 -26.44 -7.16 28.42
N TYR A 5 -26.19 -8.45 28.75
CA TYR A 5 -24.88 -8.90 29.23
C TYR A 5 -23.80 -8.79 28.16
N LEU A 6 -24.14 -9.04 26.88
CA LEU A 6 -23.21 -8.87 25.76
C LEU A 6 -22.87 -7.40 25.52
N MET A 7 -23.86 -6.51 25.61
CA MET A 7 -23.69 -5.08 25.47
C MET A 7 -22.87 -4.47 26.62
N GLY A 8 -23.11 -4.90 27.85
CA GLY A 8 -22.32 -4.51 29.03
C GLY A 8 -20.84 -4.93 28.90
N ARG A 9 -20.57 -6.15 28.43
CA ARG A 9 -19.21 -6.65 28.19
C ARG A 9 -18.50 -5.92 27.06
N ILE A 10 -19.20 -5.54 25.99
CA ILE A 10 -18.64 -4.75 24.88
C ILE A 10 -18.32 -3.31 25.35
N MET A 11 -19.21 -2.68 26.13
CA MET A 11 -18.98 -1.35 26.69
C MET A 11 -17.83 -1.35 27.71
N ALA A 12 -17.75 -2.35 28.58
CA ALA A 12 -16.63 -2.51 29.52
C ALA A 12 -15.29 -2.77 28.82
N SER A 13 -15.28 -3.55 27.75
CA SER A 13 -14.11 -3.77 26.92
C SER A 13 -13.65 -2.49 26.21
N LEU A 14 -14.58 -1.69 25.68
CA LEU A 14 -14.27 -0.41 25.03
C LEU A 14 -13.74 0.63 26.01
N LEU A 15 -14.30 0.71 27.23
CA LEU A 15 -13.78 1.57 28.31
C LEU A 15 -12.39 1.11 28.78
N GLY A 16 -12.16 -0.19 28.90
CA GLY A 16 -10.84 -0.76 29.21
C GLY A 16 -9.80 -0.44 28.15
N PHE A 17 -10.18 -0.47 26.85
CA PHE A 17 -9.32 -0.09 25.74
C PHE A 17 -8.96 1.42 25.74
N VAL A 18 -9.92 2.29 26.07
CA VAL A 18 -9.69 3.75 26.18
C VAL A 18 -8.74 4.08 27.34
N LEU A 19 -8.86 3.39 28.47
CA LEU A 19 -7.94 3.54 29.62
C LEU A 19 -6.52 3.04 29.29
N LEU A 20 -6.39 1.89 28.64
CA LEU A 20 -5.09 1.36 28.18
C LEU A 20 -4.41 2.29 27.18
N TYR A 21 -5.18 2.91 26.27
CA TYR A 21 -4.64 3.88 25.32
C TYR A 21 -4.08 5.13 26.00
N ARG A 22 -4.80 5.70 26.98
CA ARG A 22 -4.29 6.84 27.76
C ARG A 22 -3.01 6.51 28.53
N LEU A 23 -2.90 5.30 29.06
CA LEU A 23 -1.70 4.85 29.80
C LEU A 23 -0.50 4.60 28.89
N THR A 24 -0.71 4.19 27.63
CA THR A 24 0.37 3.98 26.65
C THR A 24 0.77 5.27 25.93
N ALA A 25 -0.14 6.21 25.71
CA ALA A 25 0.15 7.49 25.07
C ALA A 25 1.06 8.39 25.95
N ASN A 26 0.91 8.32 27.29
CA ASN A 26 1.73 9.10 28.23
C ASN A 26 3.17 8.59 28.42
N LYS A 27 3.55 7.45 27.85
CA LYS A 27 4.92 6.89 27.99
C LYS A 27 5.88 7.19 26.84
N LYS A 28 5.50 8.00 25.84
CA LYS A 28 6.33 8.28 24.66
C LYS A 28 6.95 9.68 24.57
N ALA A 29 7.08 10.37 25.68
CA ALA A 29 7.82 11.64 25.71
C ALA A 29 9.14 11.47 26.45
N THR A 30 10.08 10.71 25.92
CA THR A 30 11.53 10.83 26.18
C THR A 30 12.29 9.67 25.53
N THR A 31 12.85 9.87 24.35
CA THR A 31 14.11 9.23 23.98
C THR A 31 14.81 10.11 22.94
N SER A 32 15.98 10.53 23.31
CA SER A 32 16.85 11.49 22.69
C SER A 32 17.50 11.03 21.38
N ARG A 33 17.79 12.03 20.57
CA ARG A 33 18.63 12.05 19.38
C ARG A 33 20.01 11.43 19.60
N GLY A 34 20.40 10.56 18.69
CA GLY A 34 21.79 10.26 18.38
C GLY A 34 22.01 10.51 16.89
N VAL A 35 22.58 11.66 16.56
CA VAL A 35 23.01 12.00 15.19
C VAL A 35 24.40 11.42 15.01
N ALA A 36 24.54 10.42 14.17
CA ALA A 36 25.84 9.95 13.70
C ALA A 36 26.30 10.84 12.53
N ARG A 37 27.45 11.45 12.73
CA ARG A 37 28.16 12.32 11.78
C ARG A 37 28.89 11.42 10.78
N TYR A 38 28.56 11.53 9.50
CA TYR A 38 29.30 10.84 8.44
C TYR A 38 30.42 11.75 7.94
N GLU A 39 31.65 11.27 8.03
CA GLU A 39 32.81 11.88 7.38
C GLU A 39 32.82 11.53 5.89
N LYS A 40 33.16 12.55 5.12
CA LYS A 40 33.23 12.56 3.66
C LYS A 40 34.58 11.95 3.24
N LEU A 41 34.56 10.81 2.58
CA LEU A 41 35.73 10.29 1.87
C LEU A 41 35.58 10.65 0.38
N GLU A 42 36.55 11.41 -0.09
CA GLU A 42 36.70 11.77 -1.52
C GLU A 42 37.18 10.56 -2.31
N SER A 43 36.52 10.31 -3.43
CA SER A 43 36.87 9.26 -4.37
C SER A 43 37.85 9.76 -5.43
N SER A 44 38.90 9.02 -5.65
CA SER A 44 39.73 9.13 -6.85
C SER A 44 39.10 8.29 -7.96
N GLU A 45 38.75 8.96 -9.07
CA GLU A 45 38.39 8.32 -10.33
C GLU A 45 39.66 7.85 -11.06
N ASN A 46 39.69 6.59 -11.50
CA ASN A 46 40.05 6.16 -12.86
C ASN A 46 40.30 4.64 -12.93
N GLY A 47 39.61 3.97 -13.86
CA GLY A 47 40.08 2.77 -14.55
C GLY A 47 39.78 1.42 -13.91
N ILE A 48 38.49 1.08 -13.65
CA ILE A 48 38.09 -0.29 -13.27
C ILE A 48 36.69 -0.60 -13.87
N ASP A 49 36.54 -0.69 -15.20
CA ASP A 49 35.18 -0.80 -15.72
C ASP A 49 34.75 -2.14 -16.34
N GLN A 50 35.65 -3.09 -16.57
CA GLN A 50 35.26 -4.38 -17.18
C GLN A 50 35.40 -5.61 -16.28
N ALA A 51 36.34 -5.62 -15.35
CA ALA A 51 36.57 -6.78 -14.45
C ALA A 51 35.53 -6.91 -13.30
N GLU A 52 34.78 -5.84 -13.00
CA GLU A 52 33.74 -5.88 -11.94
C GLU A 52 32.40 -6.44 -12.42
N LYS A 53 32.11 -6.39 -13.72
CA LYS A 53 30.86 -6.94 -14.32
C LYS A 53 30.81 -8.46 -14.35
N ASP A 54 31.93 -9.15 -14.19
CA ASP A 54 32.02 -10.64 -14.22
C ASP A 54 31.98 -11.28 -12.82
N LYS A 55 31.84 -10.51 -11.74
CA LYS A 55 31.68 -11.08 -10.41
C LYS A 55 30.33 -11.78 -10.28
N LYS A 56 30.35 -13.02 -9.80
CA LYS A 56 29.14 -13.81 -9.51
C LYS A 56 28.21 -13.00 -8.57
N PRO A 57 26.91 -12.84 -8.89
CA PRO A 57 26.00 -12.08 -8.05
C PRO A 57 25.77 -12.76 -6.70
N ASP A 58 25.70 -11.97 -5.64
CA ASP A 58 25.26 -12.40 -4.31
C ASP A 58 23.74 -12.58 -4.26
N VAL A 59 23.03 -11.71 -5.01
CA VAL A 59 21.56 -11.68 -5.01
C VAL A 59 21.03 -11.51 -6.43
N ILE A 60 20.06 -12.36 -6.79
CA ILE A 60 19.23 -12.15 -7.97
C ILE A 60 17.89 -11.54 -7.54
N ILE A 61 17.48 -10.46 -8.22
CA ILE A 61 16.16 -9.83 -8.04
C ILE A 61 15.35 -10.01 -9.32
N VAL A 62 14.18 -10.62 -9.20
CA VAL A 62 13.26 -10.81 -10.32
C VAL A 62 12.24 -9.68 -10.34
N GLY A 63 12.33 -8.80 -11.33
CA GLY A 63 11.46 -7.64 -11.49
C GLY A 63 12.08 -6.33 -10.97
N ALA A 64 12.03 -5.28 -11.80
CA ALA A 64 12.50 -3.93 -11.50
C ALA A 64 11.34 -2.91 -11.40
N GLY A 65 10.28 -3.28 -10.68
CA GLY A 65 9.26 -2.35 -10.20
C GLY A 65 9.73 -1.60 -8.96
N VAL A 66 8.81 -0.93 -8.24
CA VAL A 66 9.12 -0.16 -7.02
C VAL A 66 9.93 -0.97 -6.01
N ALA A 67 9.48 -2.20 -5.69
CA ALA A 67 10.16 -3.05 -4.70
C ALA A 67 11.54 -3.50 -5.18
N GLY A 68 11.63 -4.03 -6.42
CA GLY A 68 12.89 -4.57 -6.94
C GLY A 68 13.95 -3.52 -7.18
N SER A 69 13.60 -2.35 -7.70
CA SER A 69 14.53 -1.24 -7.91
C SER A 69 15.03 -0.66 -6.59
N ALA A 70 14.13 -0.46 -5.60
CA ALA A 70 14.52 -0.01 -4.27
C ALA A 70 15.46 -1.00 -3.58
N LEU A 71 15.16 -2.29 -3.67
CA LEU A 71 15.99 -3.35 -3.10
C LEU A 71 17.35 -3.44 -3.78
N ALA A 72 17.39 -3.36 -5.12
CA ALA A 72 18.63 -3.38 -5.90
C ALA A 72 19.57 -2.25 -5.50
N TYR A 73 19.05 -1.00 -5.47
CA TYR A 73 19.83 0.14 -5.01
C TYR A 73 20.33 -0.06 -3.58
N THR A 74 19.47 -0.48 -2.70
CA THR A 74 19.78 -0.59 -1.27
C THR A 74 20.82 -1.66 -0.99
N LEU A 75 20.69 -2.85 -1.58
CA LEU A 75 21.69 -3.91 -1.44
C LEU A 75 23.01 -3.57 -2.14
N GLY A 76 22.95 -2.90 -3.30
CA GLY A 76 24.14 -2.39 -3.96
C GLY A 76 24.89 -1.37 -3.10
N LYS A 77 24.20 -0.45 -2.44
CA LYS A 77 24.80 0.49 -1.46
C LYS A 77 25.40 -0.21 -0.24
N ASP A 78 24.87 -1.36 0.14
CA ASP A 78 25.43 -2.20 1.21
C ASP A 78 26.58 -3.10 0.69
N GLY A 79 27.07 -2.92 -0.57
CA GLY A 79 28.24 -3.60 -1.14
C GLY A 79 27.94 -4.96 -1.78
N ARG A 80 26.67 -5.38 -1.93
CA ARG A 80 26.31 -6.64 -2.59
C ARG A 80 26.37 -6.53 -4.11
N ASN A 81 26.83 -7.59 -4.78
CA ASN A 81 26.69 -7.74 -6.21
C ASN A 81 25.27 -8.18 -6.55
N VAL A 82 24.51 -7.34 -7.23
CA VAL A 82 23.09 -7.56 -7.49
C VAL A 82 22.82 -7.72 -8.97
N HIS A 83 22.14 -8.80 -9.36
CA HIS A 83 21.66 -9.02 -10.71
C HIS A 83 20.13 -8.90 -10.75
N VAL A 84 19.63 -7.85 -11.40
CA VAL A 84 18.19 -7.60 -11.57
C VAL A 84 17.77 -8.02 -12.96
N ILE A 85 16.74 -8.86 -13.05
CA ILE A 85 16.17 -9.31 -14.32
C ILE A 85 14.72 -8.78 -14.42
N GLU A 86 14.48 -7.89 -15.39
CA GLU A 86 13.19 -7.27 -15.66
C GLU A 86 12.74 -7.56 -17.08
N ARG A 87 11.50 -7.98 -17.24
CA ARG A 87 10.96 -8.35 -18.56
C ARG A 87 10.91 -7.19 -19.55
N ASP A 88 10.70 -5.96 -19.04
CA ASP A 88 10.60 -4.76 -19.85
C ASP A 88 11.20 -3.55 -19.10
N LEU A 89 12.27 -3.02 -19.65
CA LEU A 89 12.98 -1.86 -19.11
C LEU A 89 12.48 -0.52 -19.65
N THR A 90 11.52 -0.52 -20.57
CA THR A 90 10.85 0.72 -21.00
C THR A 90 10.05 1.33 -19.87
N GLU A 91 9.74 2.62 -19.97
CA GLU A 91 8.92 3.30 -18.98
C GLU A 91 7.53 2.62 -18.86
N PRO A 92 7.13 2.12 -17.68
CA PRO A 92 5.86 1.42 -17.55
C PRO A 92 4.68 2.37 -17.65
N ASP A 93 3.68 2.03 -18.47
CA ASP A 93 2.41 2.74 -18.50
C ASP A 93 1.37 2.04 -17.62
N ARG A 94 1.12 2.59 -16.42
CA ARG A 94 0.18 2.04 -15.43
C ARG A 94 -0.80 3.10 -14.97
N ILE A 95 -2.01 2.65 -14.60
CA ILE A 95 -3.10 3.50 -14.12
C ILE A 95 -3.24 3.50 -12.58
N VAL A 96 -2.36 2.83 -11.87
CA VAL A 96 -2.29 2.77 -10.40
C VAL A 96 -0.84 2.78 -9.92
N GLY A 97 -0.66 3.04 -8.63
CA GLY A 97 0.67 3.24 -8.07
C GLY A 97 1.21 4.63 -8.37
N GLU A 98 0.31 5.61 -8.51
CA GLU A 98 0.60 7.01 -8.83
C GLU A 98 0.54 7.92 -7.60
N LEU A 99 0.16 7.39 -6.43
CA LEU A 99 0.13 8.11 -5.16
C LEU A 99 0.99 7.40 -4.13
N LEU A 100 2.05 8.07 -3.69
CA LEU A 100 2.90 7.67 -2.58
C LEU A 100 2.47 8.42 -1.33
N GLN A 101 2.08 7.69 -0.30
CA GLN A 101 1.71 8.25 1.01
C GLN A 101 2.93 8.84 1.73
N PRO A 102 2.75 9.82 2.66
CA PRO A 102 3.87 10.40 3.43
C PRO A 102 4.72 9.36 4.16
N GLY A 103 4.11 8.31 4.73
CA GLY A 103 4.85 7.21 5.34
C GLY A 103 5.75 6.46 4.34
N GLY A 104 5.33 6.35 3.08
CA GLY A 104 6.15 5.80 2.00
C GLY A 104 7.28 6.74 1.60
N TYR A 105 7.04 8.05 1.58
CA TYR A 105 8.08 9.05 1.32
C TYR A 105 9.17 9.04 2.41
N LEU A 106 8.79 8.90 3.69
CA LEU A 106 9.75 8.69 4.77
C LEU A 106 10.62 7.44 4.55
N LYS A 107 10.06 6.38 3.93
CA LYS A 107 10.84 5.19 3.59
C LYS A 107 11.79 5.42 2.41
N LEU A 108 11.43 6.27 1.44
CA LEU A 108 12.39 6.69 0.40
C LEU A 108 13.58 7.44 1.03
N ILE A 109 13.34 8.37 1.96
CA ILE A 109 14.41 9.07 2.70
C ILE A 109 15.30 8.07 3.43
N GLU A 110 14.72 7.10 4.16
CA GLU A 110 15.46 6.08 4.91
C GLU A 110 16.32 5.17 3.99
N LEU A 111 15.89 4.99 2.74
CA LEU A 111 16.58 4.19 1.74
C LEU A 111 17.57 5.00 0.88
N GLY A 112 17.56 6.34 0.99
CA GLY A 112 18.38 7.24 0.16
C GLY A 112 17.86 7.38 -1.27
N LEU A 113 16.54 7.26 -1.46
CA LEU A 113 15.83 7.29 -2.74
C LEU A 113 14.86 8.47 -2.87
N GLN A 114 14.95 9.47 -1.97
CA GLN A 114 14.02 10.61 -1.97
C GLN A 114 14.10 11.47 -3.23
N ASP A 115 15.24 11.51 -3.88
CA ASP A 115 15.46 12.22 -5.14
C ASP A 115 14.79 11.57 -6.36
N CYS A 116 14.31 10.32 -6.22
CA CYS A 116 13.57 9.66 -7.29
C CYS A 116 12.18 10.27 -7.57
N VAL A 117 11.68 11.18 -6.72
CA VAL A 117 10.45 11.96 -6.97
C VAL A 117 10.75 13.37 -7.51
N GLU A 118 12.01 13.71 -7.73
CA GLU A 118 12.42 14.97 -8.33
C GLU A 118 12.49 14.83 -9.86
N ASP A 119 12.29 15.92 -10.59
CA ASP A 119 12.36 16.01 -12.06
C ASP A 119 11.41 15.06 -12.82
N ILE A 120 10.32 14.61 -12.19
CA ILE A 120 9.28 13.77 -12.79
C ILE A 120 7.91 14.43 -12.81
N ASP A 121 7.84 15.73 -12.56
CA ASP A 121 6.61 16.51 -12.39
C ASP A 121 5.71 15.94 -11.27
N ALA A 122 6.33 15.46 -10.18
CA ALA A 122 5.61 14.94 -9.03
C ALA A 122 4.93 16.07 -8.24
N GLN A 123 3.66 15.85 -7.90
CA GLN A 123 2.84 16.81 -7.19
C GLN A 123 2.80 16.50 -5.69
N GLN A 124 2.89 17.52 -4.85
CA GLN A 124 2.73 17.35 -3.40
C GLN A 124 1.28 17.06 -3.04
N VAL A 125 1.08 16.15 -2.09
CA VAL A 125 -0.24 15.81 -1.55
C VAL A 125 -0.23 15.98 -0.04
N PHE A 126 -1.18 16.76 0.49
CA PHE A 126 -1.27 17.10 1.91
C PHE A 126 -2.46 16.43 2.62
N GLY A 127 -3.23 15.61 1.93
CA GLY A 127 -4.37 14.93 2.52
C GLY A 127 -5.40 14.50 1.50
N TYR A 128 -6.63 14.41 1.98
CA TYR A 128 -7.79 14.04 1.19
C TYR A 128 -8.94 15.03 1.32
N ALA A 129 -9.78 15.08 0.31
CA ALA A 129 -11.11 15.68 0.37
C ALA A 129 -12.13 14.56 0.19
N LEU A 130 -12.97 14.34 1.20
CA LEU A 130 -14.01 13.31 1.19
C LEU A 130 -15.36 13.95 0.87
N TYR A 131 -16.09 13.37 -0.09
CA TYR A 131 -17.39 13.85 -0.54
C TYR A 131 -18.48 12.81 -0.30
N LYS A 132 -19.65 13.27 0.17
CA LYS A 132 -20.86 12.45 0.30
C LYS A 132 -22.12 13.31 0.22
N GLY A 133 -23.00 13.02 -0.74
CA GLY A 133 -24.32 13.66 -0.83
C GLY A 133 -24.25 15.19 -0.88
N GLY A 134 -23.40 15.75 -1.71
CA GLY A 134 -23.22 17.20 -1.88
C GLY A 134 -22.40 17.89 -0.74
N ARG A 135 -22.01 17.16 0.32
CA ARG A 135 -21.14 17.67 1.37
C ARG A 135 -19.70 17.23 1.16
N SER A 136 -18.75 18.06 1.56
CA SER A 136 -17.32 17.72 1.52
C SER A 136 -16.65 18.01 2.87
N THR A 137 -15.56 17.30 3.14
CA THR A 137 -14.69 17.55 4.29
C THR A 137 -13.23 17.38 3.90
N LYS A 138 -12.39 18.30 4.36
CA LYS A 138 -10.94 18.30 4.14
C LYS A 138 -10.25 17.53 5.27
N LEU A 139 -9.43 16.56 4.92
CA LEU A 139 -8.74 15.65 5.84
C LEU A 139 -7.22 15.78 5.61
N SER A 140 -6.56 16.66 6.34
CA SER A 140 -5.13 16.90 6.19
C SER A 140 -4.28 15.82 6.87
N TYR A 141 -3.13 15.50 6.29
CA TYR A 141 -2.12 14.68 6.95
C TYR A 141 -1.60 15.37 8.22
N PRO A 142 -1.41 14.64 9.35
CA PRO A 142 -0.84 15.20 10.57
C PRO A 142 0.69 15.32 10.47
N LEU A 143 1.17 16.34 9.78
CA LEU A 143 2.59 16.54 9.46
C LEU A 143 3.33 17.46 10.43
N GLN A 144 2.68 17.99 11.46
CA GLN A 144 3.23 19.03 12.36
C GLN A 144 4.52 18.62 13.10
N SER A 145 4.75 17.31 13.27
CA SER A 145 5.96 16.76 13.92
C SER A 145 7.05 16.32 12.96
N PHE A 146 6.88 16.55 11.65
CA PHE A 146 7.82 16.14 10.61
C PHE A 146 8.44 17.35 9.92
N ASP A 147 9.55 17.15 9.21
CA ASP A 147 10.18 18.18 8.40
C ASP A 147 9.22 18.68 7.31
N SER A 148 9.35 19.93 6.90
CA SER A 148 8.47 20.60 5.93
C SER A 148 8.38 19.91 4.57
N ASN A 149 9.40 19.14 4.21
CA ASN A 149 9.45 18.38 2.95
C ASN A 149 8.64 17.08 2.98
N VAL A 150 8.21 16.62 4.18
CA VAL A 150 7.45 15.39 4.32
C VAL A 150 6.00 15.64 3.91
N SER A 151 5.61 15.06 2.78
CA SER A 151 4.21 15.05 2.31
C SER A 151 4.00 13.81 1.43
N GLY A 152 2.77 13.55 1.02
CA GLY A 152 2.50 12.61 -0.05
C GLY A 152 3.07 13.12 -1.38
N ARG A 153 3.25 12.23 -2.33
CA ARG A 153 3.65 12.55 -3.70
C ARG A 153 2.73 11.82 -4.67
N SER A 154 2.24 12.52 -5.68
CA SER A 154 1.55 11.88 -6.79
C SER A 154 2.27 12.20 -8.09
N PHE A 155 2.31 11.22 -9.00
CA PHE A 155 3.14 11.25 -10.20
C PHE A 155 2.71 10.19 -11.20
N HIS A 156 3.21 10.28 -12.43
CA HIS A 156 3.15 9.16 -13.37
C HIS A 156 3.99 7.98 -12.85
N ASN A 157 3.36 6.84 -12.66
CA ASN A 157 4.01 5.64 -12.10
C ASN A 157 5.28 5.25 -12.87
N GLY A 158 5.23 5.33 -14.21
CA GLY A 158 6.36 4.98 -15.08
C GLY A 158 7.58 5.84 -14.83
N ARG A 159 7.42 7.17 -14.79
CA ARG A 159 8.52 8.12 -14.53
C ARG A 159 9.21 7.82 -13.19
N PHE A 160 8.44 7.57 -12.15
CA PHE A 160 8.98 7.22 -10.84
C PHE A 160 9.77 5.90 -10.86
N ILE A 161 9.22 4.85 -11.48
CA ILE A 161 9.93 3.57 -11.62
C ILE A 161 11.21 3.74 -12.44
N GLN A 162 11.19 4.52 -13.50
CA GLN A 162 12.37 4.75 -14.34
C GLN A 162 13.48 5.44 -13.56
N ARG A 163 13.18 6.48 -12.78
CA ARG A 163 14.16 7.14 -11.89
C ARG A 163 14.75 6.17 -10.86
N MET A 164 13.93 5.29 -10.27
CA MET A 164 14.43 4.27 -9.35
C MET A 164 15.35 3.24 -10.03
N ARG A 165 15.05 2.85 -11.26
CA ARG A 165 15.91 1.97 -12.09
C ARG A 165 17.24 2.63 -12.42
N GLU A 166 17.22 3.88 -12.86
CA GLU A 166 18.42 4.69 -13.15
C GLU A 166 19.29 4.82 -11.89
N LYS A 167 18.68 5.12 -10.76
CA LYS A 167 19.38 5.20 -9.48
C LYS A 167 20.03 3.88 -9.08
N ALA A 168 19.35 2.74 -9.26
CA ALA A 168 19.93 1.43 -9.01
C ALA A 168 21.07 1.11 -10.00
N ALA A 169 20.87 1.38 -11.29
CA ALA A 169 21.86 1.13 -12.33
C ALA A 169 23.10 2.04 -12.25
N SER A 170 23.05 3.16 -11.50
CA SER A 170 24.21 4.03 -11.27
C SER A 170 25.29 3.39 -10.39
N LEU A 171 24.99 2.28 -9.73
CA LEU A 171 25.95 1.54 -8.91
C LEU A 171 26.66 0.48 -9.75
N THR A 172 27.99 0.42 -9.70
CA THR A 172 28.82 -0.49 -10.52
C THR A 172 28.58 -1.97 -10.21
N ASN A 173 28.18 -2.28 -8.98
CA ASN A 173 27.85 -3.62 -8.49
C ASN A 173 26.37 -4.01 -8.68
N VAL A 174 25.58 -3.20 -9.39
CA VAL A 174 24.19 -3.52 -9.76
C VAL A 174 24.07 -3.69 -11.27
N ARG A 175 23.79 -4.91 -11.72
CA ARG A 175 23.52 -5.23 -13.11
C ARG A 175 22.01 -5.29 -13.34
N LEU A 176 21.49 -4.44 -14.22
CA LEU A 176 20.10 -4.46 -14.66
C LEU A 176 20.02 -5.05 -16.07
N GLU A 177 19.29 -6.16 -16.21
CA GLU A 177 19.20 -6.89 -17.47
C GLU A 177 17.75 -7.09 -17.90
N GLN A 178 17.49 -6.93 -19.21
CA GLN A 178 16.16 -7.20 -19.76
C GLN A 178 15.99 -8.69 -20.09
N GLY A 179 15.02 -9.33 -19.40
CA GLY A 179 14.68 -10.72 -19.60
C GLY A 179 13.43 -11.13 -18.86
N THR A 180 12.73 -12.13 -19.37
CA THR A 180 11.53 -12.69 -18.72
C THR A 180 11.91 -13.95 -17.96
N VAL A 181 11.87 -13.89 -16.64
CA VAL A 181 12.09 -15.09 -15.81
C VAL A 181 10.93 -16.06 -15.99
N THR A 182 11.26 -17.30 -16.33
CA THR A 182 10.31 -18.36 -16.64
C THR A 182 10.16 -19.38 -15.51
N SER A 183 11.25 -19.67 -14.80
CA SER A 183 11.25 -20.63 -13.69
C SER A 183 12.37 -20.37 -12.70
N LEU A 184 12.24 -20.95 -11.51
CA LEU A 184 13.31 -21.04 -10.51
C LEU A 184 14.18 -22.26 -10.80
N LEU A 185 15.49 -22.13 -10.61
CA LEU A 185 16.44 -23.23 -10.64
C LEU A 185 16.54 -23.82 -9.24
N GLU A 186 16.12 -25.06 -9.09
CA GLU A 186 16.13 -25.79 -7.82
C GLU A 186 17.12 -26.97 -7.90
N ALA A 187 17.91 -27.14 -6.87
CA ALA A 187 18.76 -28.30 -6.67
C ALA A 187 18.72 -28.74 -5.20
N ASN A 188 18.38 -30.00 -4.96
CA ASN A 188 18.30 -30.59 -3.60
C ASN A 188 17.38 -29.80 -2.65
N GLY A 189 16.21 -29.33 -3.12
CA GLY A 189 15.26 -28.56 -2.31
C GLY A 189 15.69 -27.11 -2.04
N THR A 190 16.75 -26.63 -2.68
CA THR A 190 17.26 -25.26 -2.52
C THR A 190 17.21 -24.53 -3.87
N ILE A 191 16.69 -23.30 -3.85
CA ILE A 191 16.72 -22.42 -5.02
C ILE A 191 18.16 -21.92 -5.21
N LYS A 192 18.70 -22.14 -6.41
CA LYS A 192 20.06 -21.77 -6.82
C LYS A 192 20.10 -20.61 -7.81
N GLY A 193 18.94 -20.16 -8.29
CA GLY A 193 18.85 -19.09 -9.27
C GLY A 193 17.57 -19.14 -10.09
N VAL A 194 17.65 -18.62 -11.32
CA VAL A 194 16.50 -18.50 -12.23
C VAL A 194 16.87 -18.90 -13.66
N GLN A 195 15.88 -19.39 -14.41
CA GLN A 195 15.90 -19.43 -15.87
C GLN A 195 15.13 -18.24 -16.42
N TYR A 196 15.63 -17.64 -17.47
CA TYR A 196 14.97 -16.51 -18.12
C TYR A 196 15.21 -16.50 -19.62
N LYS A 197 14.31 -15.82 -20.35
CA LYS A 197 14.42 -15.60 -21.80
C LYS A 197 14.78 -14.14 -22.05
N THR A 198 15.80 -13.91 -22.87
CA THR A 198 16.14 -12.58 -23.36
C THR A 198 15.07 -12.06 -24.32
N LYS A 199 15.15 -10.77 -24.68
CA LYS A 199 14.27 -10.15 -25.69
C LYS A 199 14.37 -10.86 -27.07
N THR A 200 15.52 -11.46 -27.38
CA THR A 200 15.76 -12.22 -28.61
C THR A 200 15.28 -13.66 -28.56
N GLY A 201 14.71 -14.10 -27.43
CA GLY A 201 14.20 -15.46 -27.24
C GLY A 201 15.25 -16.47 -26.75
N GLN A 202 16.50 -16.06 -26.54
CA GLN A 202 17.55 -16.94 -26.03
C GLN A 202 17.26 -17.30 -24.57
N GLU A 203 17.32 -18.60 -24.25
CA GLU A 203 17.21 -19.08 -22.87
C GLU A 203 18.56 -19.00 -22.16
N LEU A 204 18.56 -18.36 -21.01
CA LEU A 204 19.72 -18.19 -20.16
C LEU A 204 19.40 -18.62 -18.73
N ALA A 205 20.45 -18.86 -17.95
CA ALA A 205 20.38 -19.16 -16.53
C ALA A 205 21.28 -18.19 -15.74
N ALA A 206 20.78 -17.75 -14.58
CA ALA A 206 21.57 -16.99 -13.63
C ALA A 206 21.52 -17.69 -12.27
N SER A 207 22.65 -17.72 -11.57
CA SER A 207 22.79 -18.36 -10.26
C SER A 207 23.29 -17.38 -9.21
N ALA A 208 22.69 -17.43 -8.01
CA ALA A 208 23.12 -16.68 -6.83
C ALA A 208 22.71 -17.42 -5.55
N PRO A 209 23.38 -17.15 -4.42
CA PRO A 209 22.99 -17.69 -3.11
C PRO A 209 21.56 -17.32 -2.72
N LEU A 210 21.11 -16.10 -3.05
CA LEU A 210 19.77 -15.60 -2.72
C LEU A 210 19.03 -15.12 -3.97
N THR A 211 17.78 -15.58 -4.15
CA THR A 211 16.87 -15.09 -5.18
C THR A 211 15.66 -14.43 -4.53
N ILE A 212 15.37 -13.18 -4.90
CA ILE A 212 14.24 -12.40 -4.36
C ILE A 212 13.28 -12.05 -5.50
N VAL A 213 12.01 -12.50 -5.34
CA VAL A 213 10.98 -12.32 -6.37
C VAL A 213 10.17 -11.05 -6.11
N CYS A 214 10.27 -10.09 -7.03
CA CYS A 214 9.60 -8.78 -7.01
C CYS A 214 8.78 -8.52 -8.29
N ASP A 215 8.28 -9.58 -8.96
CA ASP A 215 7.64 -9.53 -10.29
C ASP A 215 6.17 -9.04 -10.27
N GLY A 216 5.70 -8.56 -9.11
CA GLY A 216 4.48 -7.78 -8.96
C GLY A 216 3.17 -8.58 -8.99
N CYS A 217 2.07 -7.86 -9.26
CA CYS A 217 0.70 -8.43 -9.17
C CYS A 217 0.40 -9.47 -10.27
N PHE A 218 1.15 -9.50 -11.36
CA PHE A 218 1.04 -10.47 -12.45
C PHE A 218 2.16 -11.53 -12.41
N SER A 219 2.68 -11.80 -11.21
CA SER A 219 3.77 -12.76 -11.00
C SER A 219 3.53 -14.10 -11.68
N ASN A 220 4.49 -14.52 -12.50
CA ASN A 220 4.51 -15.85 -13.09
C ASN A 220 4.97 -16.91 -12.08
N LEU A 221 5.86 -16.51 -11.15
CA LEU A 221 6.46 -17.42 -10.18
C LEU A 221 5.59 -17.66 -8.94
N ARG A 222 4.54 -16.83 -8.72
CA ARG A 222 3.69 -16.95 -7.53
C ARG A 222 3.13 -18.34 -7.31
N ARG A 223 2.68 -19.02 -8.38
CA ARG A 223 2.04 -20.34 -8.27
C ARG A 223 2.99 -21.41 -7.75
N SER A 224 4.29 -21.28 -8.03
CA SER A 224 5.32 -22.19 -7.50
C SER A 224 5.77 -21.82 -6.09
N LEU A 225 5.53 -20.57 -5.66
CA LEU A 225 6.02 -20.04 -4.37
C LEU A 225 4.96 -20.02 -3.27
N CYS A 226 3.67 -19.88 -3.61
CA CYS A 226 2.61 -19.85 -2.60
C CYS A 226 1.25 -20.29 -3.18
N ASN A 227 0.41 -20.85 -2.31
CA ASN A 227 -0.97 -21.28 -2.62
C ASN A 227 -2.02 -20.22 -2.27
N ALA A 228 -1.61 -18.95 -2.05
CA ALA A 228 -2.54 -17.91 -1.66
C ALA A 228 -3.51 -17.59 -2.80
N LYS A 229 -4.81 -17.54 -2.46
CA LYS A 229 -5.87 -17.20 -3.40
C LYS A 229 -5.89 -15.69 -3.66
N VAL A 230 -5.83 -15.33 -4.95
CA VAL A 230 -6.03 -13.94 -5.39
C VAL A 230 -7.52 -13.69 -5.56
N GLU A 231 -8.05 -12.68 -4.88
CA GLU A 231 -9.43 -12.19 -5.02
C GLU A 231 -9.45 -10.94 -5.88
N ILE A 232 -10.53 -10.77 -6.66
CA ILE A 232 -10.76 -9.59 -7.49
C ILE A 232 -12.13 -9.00 -7.09
N PRO A 233 -12.18 -8.11 -6.07
CA PRO A 233 -13.44 -7.55 -5.58
C PRO A 233 -14.07 -6.53 -6.53
N SER A 234 -13.27 -5.87 -7.37
CA SER A 234 -13.74 -4.82 -8.27
C SER A 234 -12.76 -4.59 -9.43
N CYS A 235 -13.13 -3.66 -10.31
CA CYS A 235 -12.29 -3.19 -11.40
C CYS A 235 -12.25 -1.65 -11.39
N PHE A 236 -11.06 -1.05 -11.50
CA PHE A 236 -10.94 0.38 -11.76
C PHE A 236 -11.09 0.68 -13.24
N VAL A 237 -11.90 1.69 -13.51
CA VAL A 237 -11.98 2.38 -14.81
C VAL A 237 -11.24 3.70 -14.66
N ALA A 238 -10.23 3.92 -15.48
CA ALA A 238 -9.33 5.06 -15.41
C ALA A 238 -9.53 6.01 -16.57
N LEU A 239 -9.53 7.30 -16.24
CA LEU A 239 -9.55 8.43 -17.17
C LEU A 239 -8.45 9.43 -16.79
N ILE A 240 -8.02 10.25 -17.73
CA ILE A 240 -7.19 11.44 -17.49
C ILE A 240 -8.03 12.66 -17.83
N LEU A 241 -8.15 13.57 -16.87
CA LEU A 241 -8.75 14.88 -17.04
C LEU A 241 -7.63 15.90 -17.23
N GLU A 242 -7.80 16.77 -18.19
CA GLU A 242 -6.89 17.86 -18.52
C GLU A 242 -7.62 19.19 -18.42
N ASN A 243 -6.87 20.29 -18.30
CA ASN A 243 -7.41 21.64 -18.27
C ASN A 243 -8.49 21.88 -17.20
N CYS A 244 -8.32 21.26 -16.03
CA CYS A 244 -9.21 21.47 -14.88
C CYS A 244 -8.41 21.50 -13.58
N GLU A 245 -9.03 22.06 -12.54
CA GLU A 245 -8.46 22.15 -11.20
C GLU A 245 -9.28 21.31 -10.21
N LEU A 246 -8.58 20.75 -9.23
CA LEU A 246 -9.24 20.07 -8.12
C LEU A 246 -9.83 21.11 -7.14
N PRO A 247 -11.08 20.95 -6.66
CA PRO A 247 -11.69 21.85 -5.66
C PRO A 247 -10.84 22.07 -4.41
N TYR A 248 -10.11 21.05 -3.99
CA TYR A 248 -9.10 21.15 -2.94
C TYR A 248 -7.72 20.84 -3.54
N GLN A 249 -6.97 21.89 -3.85
CA GLN A 249 -5.63 21.74 -4.40
C GLN A 249 -4.75 20.90 -3.47
N ASN A 250 -3.85 20.10 -4.07
CA ASN A 250 -2.91 19.23 -3.35
C ASN A 250 -3.57 18.20 -2.40
N HIS A 251 -4.83 17.81 -2.68
CA HIS A 251 -5.54 16.77 -1.93
C HIS A 251 -6.11 15.72 -2.90
N GLY A 252 -6.01 14.45 -2.52
CA GLY A 252 -6.73 13.39 -3.21
C GLY A 252 -8.23 13.50 -2.91
N HIS A 253 -9.09 13.44 -3.93
CA HIS A 253 -10.54 13.50 -3.77
C HIS A 253 -11.12 12.09 -3.77
N VAL A 254 -11.94 11.79 -2.77
CA VAL A 254 -12.64 10.52 -2.62
C VAL A 254 -14.14 10.82 -2.55
N ILE A 255 -14.87 10.43 -3.57
CA ILE A 255 -16.32 10.57 -3.61
C ILE A 255 -16.94 9.26 -3.16
N LEU A 256 -17.73 9.28 -2.08
CA LEU A 256 -18.52 8.15 -1.64
C LEU A 256 -19.76 8.04 -2.53
N ALA A 257 -19.53 7.60 -3.76
CA ALA A 257 -20.55 7.44 -4.80
C ALA A 257 -21.25 6.09 -4.71
N ASP A 258 -22.32 5.92 -5.46
CA ASP A 258 -23.04 4.67 -5.64
C ASP A 258 -22.77 4.12 -7.06
N PRO A 259 -22.39 2.84 -7.20
CA PRO A 259 -22.29 1.79 -6.17
C PRO A 259 -20.96 1.76 -5.40
N SER A 260 -19.93 2.49 -5.86
CA SER A 260 -18.57 2.39 -5.35
C SER A 260 -17.84 3.73 -5.40
N PRO A 261 -16.75 3.91 -4.64
CA PRO A 261 -16.01 5.15 -4.60
C PRO A 261 -15.44 5.57 -5.94
N ILE A 262 -15.36 6.90 -6.15
CA ILE A 262 -14.66 7.54 -7.26
C ILE A 262 -13.50 8.35 -6.68
N LEU A 263 -12.34 8.27 -7.32
CA LEU A 263 -11.12 8.95 -6.89
C LEU A 263 -10.67 9.96 -7.95
N PHE A 264 -10.23 11.15 -7.50
CA PHE A 264 -9.51 12.09 -8.34
C PHE A 264 -8.25 12.54 -7.62
N TYR A 265 -7.13 12.58 -8.32
CA TYR A 265 -5.87 13.11 -7.82
C TYR A 265 -4.99 13.57 -8.97
N ARG A 266 -4.23 14.62 -8.74
CA ARG A 266 -3.30 15.17 -9.72
C ARG A 266 -2.13 14.19 -9.92
N ILE A 267 -1.70 13.95 -11.14
CA ILE A 267 -0.54 13.09 -11.47
C ILE A 267 0.59 13.83 -12.17
N SER A 268 0.32 15.06 -12.61
CA SER A 268 1.28 16.00 -13.18
C SER A 268 0.77 17.44 -12.96
N SER A 269 1.51 18.42 -13.38
CA SER A 269 1.09 19.83 -13.35
C SER A 269 -0.17 20.11 -14.19
N SER A 270 -0.48 19.28 -15.18
CA SER A 270 -1.57 19.47 -16.14
C SER A 270 -2.64 18.37 -16.13
N GLU A 271 -2.41 17.24 -15.43
CA GLU A 271 -3.26 16.06 -15.55
C GLU A 271 -3.78 15.59 -14.20
N ILE A 272 -5.07 15.24 -14.18
CA ILE A 272 -5.77 14.65 -13.04
C ILE A 272 -6.21 13.24 -13.43
N ARG A 273 -5.81 12.27 -12.62
CA ARG A 273 -6.30 10.89 -12.72
C ARG A 273 -7.68 10.79 -12.09
N CYS A 274 -8.63 10.24 -12.84
CA CYS A 274 -9.88 9.74 -12.31
C CYS A 274 -9.86 8.21 -12.28
N LEU A 275 -10.25 7.61 -11.15
CA LEU A 275 -10.47 6.17 -11.02
C LEU A 275 -11.90 5.93 -10.53
N VAL A 276 -12.71 5.28 -11.35
CA VAL A 276 -14.06 4.84 -11.00
C VAL A 276 -14.00 3.37 -10.62
N ASP A 277 -14.38 3.02 -9.40
CA ASP A 277 -14.45 1.63 -8.98
C ASP A 277 -15.76 0.99 -9.41
N ILE A 278 -15.72 -0.19 -10.03
CA ILE A 278 -16.89 -0.99 -10.40
C ILE A 278 -16.80 -2.35 -9.70
N PRO A 279 -17.73 -2.67 -8.78
CA PRO A 279 -17.73 -3.94 -8.07
C PRO A 279 -17.96 -5.13 -9.01
N VAL A 280 -17.33 -6.28 -8.73
CA VAL A 280 -17.52 -7.53 -9.52
C VAL A 280 -18.96 -8.05 -9.44
N SER A 281 -19.74 -7.66 -8.41
CA SER A 281 -21.17 -7.95 -8.33
C SER A 281 -21.98 -7.35 -9.49
N GLN A 282 -21.43 -6.37 -10.20
CA GLN A 282 -22.00 -5.79 -11.43
C GLN A 282 -21.22 -6.29 -12.64
N LYS A 283 -21.93 -6.57 -13.73
CA LYS A 283 -21.28 -6.85 -15.01
C LYS A 283 -20.52 -5.60 -15.45
N LEU A 284 -19.21 -5.74 -15.71
CA LEU A 284 -18.39 -4.64 -16.23
C LEU A 284 -18.92 -4.23 -17.61
N PRO A 285 -19.32 -2.95 -17.80
CA PRO A 285 -19.77 -2.47 -19.10
C PRO A 285 -18.67 -2.59 -20.16
N SER A 286 -19.03 -2.89 -21.38
CA SER A 286 -18.08 -3.02 -22.48
C SER A 286 -17.61 -1.65 -22.98
N ILE A 287 -16.30 -1.52 -23.22
CA ILE A 287 -15.73 -0.29 -23.82
C ILE A 287 -16.03 -0.25 -25.32
N SER A 288 -15.92 -1.39 -26.01
CA SER A 288 -15.98 -1.46 -27.47
C SER A 288 -17.34 -1.12 -28.07
N ASN A 289 -18.43 -1.35 -27.33
CA ASN A 289 -19.80 -1.04 -27.79
C ASN A 289 -20.38 0.27 -27.19
N GLY A 290 -19.57 1.04 -26.44
CA GLY A 290 -19.97 2.30 -25.84
C GLY A 290 -20.74 2.19 -24.51
N GLU A 291 -21.04 0.99 -24.00
CA GLU A 291 -21.73 0.80 -22.71
C GLU A 291 -20.98 1.47 -21.55
N MET A 292 -19.64 1.38 -21.55
CA MET A 292 -18.81 2.01 -20.51
C MET A 292 -18.94 3.54 -20.53
N ALA A 293 -18.90 4.15 -21.71
CA ALA A 293 -19.06 5.59 -21.84
C ALA A 293 -20.45 6.04 -21.37
N ASN A 294 -21.51 5.28 -21.71
CA ASN A 294 -22.86 5.55 -21.25
C ASN A 294 -22.99 5.40 -19.73
N TYR A 295 -22.41 4.35 -19.14
CA TYR A 295 -22.37 4.15 -17.68
C TYR A 295 -21.69 5.34 -16.98
N LEU A 296 -20.53 5.76 -17.46
CA LEU A 296 -19.78 6.89 -16.89
C LEU A 296 -20.59 8.20 -16.97
N LYS A 297 -21.30 8.45 -18.09
CA LYS A 297 -22.11 9.66 -18.27
C LYS A 297 -23.40 9.65 -17.45
N SER A 298 -24.09 8.49 -17.37
CA SER A 298 -25.43 8.42 -16.77
C SER A 298 -25.42 8.12 -15.27
N ILE A 299 -24.45 7.33 -14.79
CA ILE A 299 -24.40 6.89 -13.39
C ILE A 299 -23.31 7.63 -12.61
N VAL A 300 -22.12 7.82 -13.19
CA VAL A 300 -20.96 8.38 -12.49
C VAL A 300 -20.98 9.91 -12.50
N ALA A 301 -21.14 10.53 -13.67
CA ALA A 301 -21.05 11.98 -13.85
C ALA A 301 -22.01 12.80 -12.94
N PRO A 302 -23.25 12.36 -12.64
CA PRO A 302 -24.13 13.09 -11.72
C PRO A 302 -23.64 13.12 -10.25
N GLN A 303 -22.65 12.32 -9.89
CA GLN A 303 -22.20 12.16 -8.51
C GLN A 303 -20.84 12.84 -8.22
N ILE A 304 -20.17 13.37 -9.24
CA ILE A 304 -18.88 14.05 -9.07
C ILE A 304 -19.06 15.55 -8.79
N PRO A 305 -18.06 16.22 -8.20
CA PRO A 305 -18.06 17.67 -8.05
C PRO A 305 -18.28 18.37 -9.39
N HIS A 306 -19.08 19.43 -9.37
CA HIS A 306 -19.49 20.11 -10.60
C HIS A 306 -18.31 20.74 -11.35
N GLU A 307 -17.26 21.15 -10.62
CA GLU A 307 -16.03 21.73 -11.16
C GLU A 307 -15.25 20.75 -12.05
N LEU A 308 -15.48 19.45 -11.87
CA LEU A 308 -14.82 18.39 -12.64
C LEU A 308 -15.70 17.85 -13.78
N PHE A 309 -16.97 18.26 -13.84
CA PHE A 309 -17.96 17.64 -14.72
C PHE A 309 -17.59 17.76 -16.21
N ASP A 310 -17.30 18.96 -16.69
CA ASP A 310 -17.00 19.20 -18.11
C ASP A 310 -15.72 18.50 -18.56
N ALA A 311 -14.66 18.53 -17.71
CA ALA A 311 -13.42 17.83 -17.97
C ALA A 311 -13.62 16.30 -17.97
N PHE A 312 -14.49 15.78 -17.09
CA PHE A 312 -14.84 14.37 -17.04
C PHE A 312 -15.58 13.92 -18.29
N ILE A 313 -16.58 14.68 -18.75
CA ILE A 313 -17.31 14.39 -20.00
C ILE A 313 -16.36 14.47 -21.20
N SER A 314 -15.47 15.47 -21.23
CA SER A 314 -14.45 15.59 -22.28
C SER A 314 -13.52 14.37 -22.32
N ALA A 315 -13.05 13.91 -21.16
CA ALA A 315 -12.20 12.73 -21.06
C ALA A 315 -12.89 11.44 -21.55
N ILE A 316 -14.20 11.28 -21.27
CA ILE A 316 -14.98 10.15 -21.80
C ILE A 316 -15.06 10.22 -23.32
N ASN A 317 -15.32 11.41 -23.88
CA ASN A 317 -15.48 11.62 -25.33
C ASN A 317 -14.14 11.40 -26.08
N LYS A 318 -12.98 11.66 -25.47
CA LYS A 318 -11.66 11.31 -26.02
C LYS A 318 -11.46 9.80 -26.20
N GLY A 319 -12.22 8.96 -25.48
CA GLY A 319 -12.21 7.51 -25.64
C GLY A 319 -11.02 6.79 -25.02
N SER A 320 -10.13 7.47 -24.32
CA SER A 320 -8.95 6.86 -23.67
C SER A 320 -9.31 6.21 -22.33
N ILE A 321 -10.32 5.33 -22.35
CA ILE A 321 -10.80 4.60 -21.18
C ILE A 321 -9.96 3.34 -20.96
N ARG A 322 -9.37 3.19 -19.78
CA ARG A 322 -8.57 2.00 -19.41
C ARG A 322 -9.19 1.30 -18.21
N THR A 323 -9.01 -0.01 -18.12
CA THR A 323 -9.53 -0.81 -17.01
C THR A 323 -8.44 -1.64 -16.36
N MET A 324 -8.56 -1.86 -15.06
CA MET A 324 -7.66 -2.72 -14.30
C MET A 324 -8.41 -3.47 -13.19
N PRO A 325 -8.32 -4.81 -13.14
CA PRO A 325 -8.88 -5.56 -12.03
C PRO A 325 -8.13 -5.26 -10.72
N ASN A 326 -8.87 -4.91 -9.68
CA ASN A 326 -8.33 -4.67 -8.35
C ASN A 326 -8.11 -6.01 -7.66
N ARG A 327 -6.85 -6.33 -7.38
CA ARG A 327 -6.45 -7.62 -6.80
C ARG A 327 -6.19 -7.48 -5.31
N SER A 328 -6.62 -8.47 -4.55
CA SER A 328 -6.35 -8.60 -3.13
C SER A 328 -5.86 -10.00 -2.81
N MET A 329 -4.84 -10.10 -1.99
CA MET A 329 -4.26 -11.36 -1.55
C MET A 329 -3.56 -11.12 -0.21
N PRO A 330 -3.91 -11.88 0.85
CA PRO A 330 -3.19 -11.78 2.12
C PRO A 330 -1.74 -12.26 1.97
N ALA A 331 -0.87 -11.75 2.84
CA ALA A 331 0.52 -12.19 2.86
C ALA A 331 0.61 -13.67 3.26
N ALA A 332 1.23 -14.49 2.43
CA ALA A 332 1.56 -15.87 2.78
C ALA A 332 2.77 -15.90 3.75
N PRO A 333 2.91 -16.93 4.62
CA PRO A 333 4.00 -17.02 5.58
C PRO A 333 5.36 -17.43 4.96
N HIS A 334 5.60 -17.10 3.69
CA HIS A 334 6.85 -17.37 2.98
C HIS A 334 7.57 -16.07 2.58
N PRO A 335 8.91 -16.03 2.56
CA PRO A 335 9.69 -14.79 2.40
C PRO A 335 9.80 -14.36 0.92
N THR A 336 8.80 -13.67 0.41
CA THR A 336 8.87 -12.94 -0.88
C THR A 336 8.33 -11.53 -0.70
N PRO A 337 9.00 -10.46 -1.14
CA PRO A 337 8.52 -9.08 -0.96
C PRO A 337 7.61 -8.58 -2.09
N GLY A 338 6.85 -7.52 -1.81
CA GLY A 338 6.04 -6.80 -2.79
C GLY A 338 4.70 -7.46 -3.14
N ASP A 339 4.09 -7.03 -4.26
CA ASP A 339 2.78 -7.51 -4.73
C ASP A 339 2.79 -8.97 -5.23
N ALA A 340 3.95 -9.54 -5.49
CA ALA A 340 4.09 -10.97 -5.74
C ALA A 340 3.60 -11.80 -4.55
N PHE A 341 3.76 -11.27 -3.36
CA PHE A 341 3.55 -11.90 -2.08
C PHE A 341 2.32 -11.39 -1.31
N ASN A 342 1.99 -10.11 -1.42
CA ASN A 342 0.94 -9.44 -0.66
C ASN A 342 0.28 -8.34 -1.49
N MET A 343 -1.01 -8.48 -1.75
CA MET A 343 -1.80 -7.48 -2.48
C MET A 343 -2.97 -7.00 -1.63
N ARG A 344 -3.35 -5.75 -1.80
CA ARG A 344 -4.52 -5.11 -1.17
C ARG A 344 -5.28 -4.28 -2.18
N HIS A 345 -6.55 -4.02 -1.88
CA HIS A 345 -7.34 -3.12 -2.73
C HIS A 345 -6.64 -1.76 -2.85
N PRO A 346 -6.45 -1.22 -4.06
CA PRO A 346 -5.64 -0.01 -4.27
C PRO A 346 -6.29 1.29 -3.82
N LEU A 347 -7.53 1.28 -3.33
CA LEU A 347 -8.32 2.46 -2.90
C LEU A 347 -7.54 3.43 -2.00
N THR A 348 -6.70 2.91 -1.11
CA THR A 348 -5.98 3.72 -0.11
C THR A 348 -4.61 4.21 -0.56
N GLY A 349 -4.14 3.81 -1.74
CA GLY A 349 -2.79 4.15 -2.22
C GLY A 349 -1.64 3.63 -1.32
N GLY A 350 -1.89 2.71 -0.40
CA GLY A 350 -0.90 2.24 0.60
C GLY A 350 0.10 1.19 0.09
N GLY A 351 -0.01 0.76 -1.17
CA GLY A 351 0.79 -0.34 -1.73
C GLY A 351 2.30 -0.08 -1.70
N MET A 352 2.73 1.07 -2.19
CA MET A 352 4.14 1.46 -2.22
C MET A 352 4.70 1.66 -0.80
N THR A 353 3.91 2.21 0.12
CA THR A 353 4.33 2.37 1.52
C THR A 353 4.66 1.02 2.17
N VAL A 354 3.83 0.00 1.94
CA VAL A 354 4.10 -1.35 2.44
C VAL A 354 5.34 -1.94 1.77
N ALA A 355 5.45 -1.84 0.44
CA ALA A 355 6.59 -2.38 -0.29
C ALA A 355 7.92 -1.76 0.17
N LEU A 356 8.00 -0.43 0.29
CA LEU A 356 9.20 0.27 0.76
C LEU A 356 9.51 -0.06 2.23
N SER A 357 8.49 -0.20 3.08
CA SER A 357 8.67 -0.65 4.47
C SER A 357 9.20 -2.08 4.54
N ASP A 358 8.73 -2.96 3.68
CA ASP A 358 9.23 -4.33 3.56
C ASP A 358 10.71 -4.35 3.14
N ILE A 359 11.13 -3.46 2.21
CA ILE A 359 12.52 -3.34 1.80
C ILE A 359 13.41 -2.87 2.95
N VAL A 360 12.96 -1.92 3.76
CA VAL A 360 13.70 -1.49 4.97
C VAL A 360 13.90 -2.67 5.93
N VAL A 361 12.86 -3.45 6.19
CA VAL A 361 12.96 -4.63 7.07
C VAL A 361 13.93 -5.66 6.49
N LEU A 362 13.80 -5.96 5.19
CA LEU A 362 14.65 -6.96 4.52
C LEU A 362 16.11 -6.53 4.48
N ARG A 363 16.38 -5.26 4.14
CA ARG A 363 17.74 -4.69 4.21
C ARG A 363 18.36 -4.86 5.59
N ASN A 364 17.60 -4.49 6.62
CA ASN A 364 18.11 -4.56 8.00
C ASN A 364 18.40 -5.99 8.46
N LEU A 365 17.67 -6.98 7.92
CA LEU A 365 17.94 -8.38 8.13
C LEU A 365 19.17 -8.87 7.34
N LEU A 366 19.35 -8.44 6.10
CA LEU A 366 20.44 -8.90 5.23
C LEU A 366 21.77 -8.20 5.50
N ARG A 367 21.76 -6.97 6.02
CA ARG A 367 22.96 -6.15 6.23
C ARG A 367 24.02 -6.81 7.14
N PRO A 368 23.68 -7.45 8.28
CA PRO A 368 24.68 -8.08 9.15
C PRO A 368 25.23 -9.40 8.61
N LEU A 369 24.61 -9.99 7.59
CA LEU A 369 25.02 -11.28 7.04
C LEU A 369 26.14 -11.06 6.01
N HIS A 370 27.34 -11.56 6.25
CA HIS A 370 28.44 -11.47 5.29
C HIS A 370 28.33 -12.56 4.21
N ASP A 371 27.94 -13.76 4.58
CA ASP A 371 27.73 -14.91 3.69
C ASP A 371 26.24 -15.26 3.56
N LEU A 372 25.79 -15.47 2.32
CA LEU A 372 24.43 -15.89 2.00
C LEU A 372 24.36 -17.35 1.51
N SER A 373 25.47 -18.11 1.56
CA SER A 373 25.56 -19.46 0.98
C SER A 373 24.92 -20.55 1.85
N ASP A 374 24.79 -20.32 3.18
CA ASP A 374 24.03 -21.21 4.07
C ASP A 374 22.52 -21.02 3.87
N ALA A 375 21.96 -21.73 2.88
CA ALA A 375 20.55 -21.62 2.53
C ALA A 375 19.62 -22.02 3.69
N SER A 376 19.99 -23.00 4.51
CA SER A 376 19.16 -23.48 5.62
C SER A 376 19.07 -22.42 6.73
N GLY A 377 20.22 -21.92 7.19
CA GLY A 377 20.31 -20.88 8.19
C GLY A 377 19.67 -19.58 7.72
N LEU A 378 19.92 -19.18 6.46
CA LEU A 378 19.32 -17.99 5.86
C LEU A 378 17.78 -18.09 5.80
N CYS A 379 17.25 -19.26 5.44
CA CYS A 379 15.80 -19.50 5.36
C CYS A 379 15.15 -19.38 6.74
N GLU A 380 15.76 -19.97 7.78
CA GLU A 380 15.27 -19.87 9.16
C GLU A 380 15.33 -18.43 9.69
N TYR A 381 16.43 -17.73 9.42
CA TYR A 381 16.60 -16.33 9.81
C TYR A 381 15.57 -15.40 9.14
N LEU A 382 15.34 -15.56 7.84
CA LEU A 382 14.39 -14.75 7.07
C LEU A 382 12.92 -15.00 7.41
N LYS A 383 12.58 -16.08 8.17
CA LYS A 383 11.23 -16.24 8.73
C LYS A 383 10.83 -15.06 9.62
N SER A 384 11.79 -14.41 10.27
CA SER A 384 11.57 -13.19 11.07
C SER A 384 11.03 -12.02 10.24
N PHE A 385 11.34 -11.94 8.95
CA PHE A 385 10.81 -10.94 8.02
C PHE A 385 9.29 -10.89 8.05
N TYR A 386 8.63 -12.07 8.00
CA TYR A 386 7.16 -12.14 8.02
C TYR A 386 6.56 -11.47 9.25
N THR A 387 7.16 -11.66 10.42
CA THR A 387 6.70 -11.08 11.69
C THR A 387 7.02 -9.59 11.79
N LEU A 388 8.24 -9.19 11.42
CA LEU A 388 8.71 -7.81 11.57
C LEU A 388 7.99 -6.82 10.65
N ARG A 389 7.54 -7.25 9.46
CA ARG A 389 6.77 -6.43 8.53
C ARG A 389 5.31 -6.18 8.95
N LYS A 390 4.74 -7.07 9.81
CA LYS A 390 3.30 -7.08 10.13
C LYS A 390 2.76 -5.79 10.74
N PRO A 391 3.43 -5.05 11.62
CA PRO A 391 2.87 -3.80 12.16
C PRO A 391 2.44 -2.82 11.07
N VAL A 392 3.26 -2.63 10.04
CA VAL A 392 2.96 -1.74 8.91
C VAL A 392 2.01 -2.42 7.92
N ALA A 393 2.40 -3.60 7.43
CA ALA A 393 1.68 -4.28 6.37
C ALA A 393 0.25 -4.65 6.75
N SER A 394 0.05 -5.25 7.94
CA SER A 394 -1.30 -5.65 8.38
C SER A 394 -2.20 -4.46 8.68
N THR A 395 -1.65 -3.37 9.24
CA THR A 395 -2.43 -2.14 9.48
C THR A 395 -2.96 -1.58 8.17
N ILE A 396 -2.08 -1.41 7.17
CA ILE A 396 -2.47 -0.85 5.86
C ILE A 396 -3.39 -1.81 5.10
N ASN A 397 -3.14 -3.12 5.14
CA ASN A 397 -3.99 -4.11 4.49
C ASN A 397 -5.39 -4.16 5.10
N THR A 398 -5.46 -4.17 6.45
CA THR A 398 -6.75 -4.18 7.16
C THR A 398 -7.53 -2.91 6.88
N LEU A 399 -6.86 -1.76 6.90
CA LEU A 399 -7.48 -0.47 6.60
C LEU A 399 -8.01 -0.44 5.16
N ALA A 400 -7.23 -0.90 4.18
CA ALA A 400 -7.64 -0.95 2.77
C ALA A 400 -8.88 -1.82 2.57
N GLY A 401 -8.91 -3.02 3.14
CA GLY A 401 -10.06 -3.92 3.05
C GLY A 401 -11.29 -3.43 3.80
N ALA A 402 -11.11 -2.83 4.99
CA ALA A 402 -12.20 -2.28 5.78
C ALA A 402 -12.80 -1.02 5.14
N LEU A 403 -11.97 -0.07 4.68
CA LEU A 403 -12.45 1.15 4.02
C LEU A 403 -13.15 0.84 2.70
N TYR A 404 -12.65 -0.11 1.91
CA TYR A 404 -13.34 -0.51 0.69
C TYR A 404 -14.78 -0.98 0.99
N LYS A 405 -14.95 -1.85 2.01
CA LYS A 405 -16.28 -2.34 2.42
C LYS A 405 -17.19 -1.24 3.01
N VAL A 406 -16.61 -0.28 3.73
CA VAL A 406 -17.39 0.83 4.33
C VAL A 406 -17.75 1.89 3.28
N PHE A 407 -16.86 2.16 2.32
CA PHE A 407 -17.08 3.21 1.30
C PHE A 407 -17.95 2.77 0.14
N SER A 408 -18.01 1.47 -0.16
CA SER A 408 -18.93 0.93 -1.15
C SER A 408 -20.37 0.99 -0.66
N ALA A 409 -21.30 1.31 -1.56
CA ALA A 409 -22.72 1.31 -1.26
C ALA A 409 -23.22 -0.11 -0.93
N SER A 410 -24.24 -0.20 -0.11
CA SER A 410 -24.83 -1.47 0.29
C SER A 410 -26.33 -1.35 0.42
N HIS A 411 -27.05 -2.42 0.06
CA HIS A 411 -28.47 -2.55 0.33
C HIS A 411 -28.79 -2.82 1.82
N ASP A 412 -27.78 -3.16 2.64
CA ASP A 412 -27.94 -3.30 4.09
C ASP A 412 -27.99 -1.91 4.76
N PRO A 413 -29.15 -1.50 5.32
CA PRO A 413 -29.28 -0.19 5.96
C PRO A 413 -28.26 0.06 7.09
N ALA A 414 -27.78 -0.99 7.79
CA ALA A 414 -26.79 -0.84 8.83
C ALA A 414 -25.39 -0.53 8.26
N GLN A 415 -25.07 -1.07 7.09
CA GLN A 415 -23.82 -0.75 6.40
C GLN A 415 -23.87 0.66 5.79
N ASP A 416 -25.00 1.08 5.21
CA ASP A 416 -25.14 2.46 4.72
C ASP A 416 -25.07 3.48 5.87
N GLU A 417 -25.66 3.17 7.02
CA GLU A 417 -25.53 4.03 8.20
C GLU A 417 -24.07 4.07 8.73
N MET A 418 -23.33 2.96 8.67
CA MET A 418 -21.89 2.93 8.97
C MET A 418 -21.10 3.81 8.01
N ARG A 419 -21.44 3.83 6.72
CA ARG A 419 -20.84 4.69 5.68
C ARG A 419 -21.11 6.17 5.97
N ARG A 420 -22.33 6.54 6.39
CA ARG A 420 -22.68 7.90 6.83
C ARG A 420 -21.93 8.28 8.09
N ALA A 421 -21.93 7.38 9.09
CA ALA A 421 -21.21 7.61 10.34
C ALA A 421 -19.72 7.81 10.12
N CYS A 422 -19.09 7.10 9.19
CA CYS A 422 -17.67 7.28 8.85
C CYS A 422 -17.40 8.68 8.28
N PHE A 423 -18.22 9.17 7.35
CA PHE A 423 -18.09 10.52 6.82
C PHE A 423 -18.24 11.58 7.93
N ASP A 424 -19.31 11.47 8.74
CA ASP A 424 -19.61 12.45 9.79
C ASP A 424 -18.53 12.43 10.91
N TYR A 425 -18.03 11.23 11.30
CA TYR A 425 -16.94 11.08 12.27
C TYR A 425 -15.65 11.76 11.81
N LEU A 426 -15.25 11.54 10.56
CA LEU A 426 -14.07 12.18 9.98
C LEU A 426 -14.24 13.70 9.86
N SER A 427 -15.47 14.17 9.67
CA SER A 427 -15.80 15.60 9.59
C SER A 427 -15.73 16.34 10.92
N LEU A 428 -15.67 15.63 12.08
CA LEU A 428 -15.51 16.24 13.39
C LEU A 428 -14.16 16.96 13.57
N GLY A 429 -13.16 16.60 12.77
CA GLY A 429 -11.82 17.17 12.88
C GLY A 429 -11.04 16.67 14.11
N GLY A 430 -9.92 17.32 14.44
CA GLY A 430 -9.08 16.95 15.57
C GLY A 430 -8.62 15.49 15.53
N VAL A 431 -8.63 14.81 16.65
CA VAL A 431 -8.21 13.40 16.77
C VAL A 431 -9.11 12.42 15.98
N PHE A 432 -10.36 12.81 15.70
CA PHE A 432 -11.32 11.99 14.95
C PHE A 432 -11.00 11.93 13.46
N SER A 433 -10.28 12.90 12.92
CA SER A 433 -9.75 12.89 11.56
C SER A 433 -8.26 12.56 11.51
N SER A 434 -7.43 13.21 12.36
CA SER A 434 -5.97 13.04 12.31
C SER A 434 -5.50 11.61 12.63
N GLY A 435 -6.17 10.90 13.55
CA GLY A 435 -5.86 9.51 13.88
C GLY A 435 -6.06 8.56 12.69
N PRO A 436 -7.28 8.47 12.11
CA PRO A 436 -7.52 7.67 10.90
C PRO A 436 -6.63 8.07 9.73
N ILE A 437 -6.36 9.36 9.53
CA ILE A 437 -5.50 9.84 8.44
C ILE A 437 -4.03 9.49 8.70
N ALA A 438 -3.54 9.51 9.95
CA ALA A 438 -2.20 9.01 10.29
C ALA A 438 -2.01 7.52 9.98
N LEU A 439 -3.07 6.73 10.19
CA LEU A 439 -3.08 5.31 9.81
C LEU A 439 -3.03 5.13 8.28
N LEU A 440 -3.90 5.86 7.56
CA LEU A 440 -4.02 5.80 6.10
C LEU A 440 -2.74 6.25 5.39
N SER A 441 -2.12 7.31 5.89
CA SER A 441 -0.88 7.88 5.36
C SER A 441 0.37 7.08 5.71
N GLY A 442 0.27 6.04 6.55
CA GLY A 442 1.41 5.25 7.02
C GLY A 442 2.33 5.98 8.00
N LEU A 443 1.92 7.16 8.51
CA LEU A 443 2.69 7.91 9.52
C LEU A 443 2.63 7.27 10.91
N ASN A 444 1.52 6.61 11.23
CA ASN A 444 1.33 5.87 12.48
C ASN A 444 0.66 4.52 12.24
N PRO A 445 1.35 3.53 11.65
CA PRO A 445 0.77 2.23 11.31
C PRO A 445 0.66 1.33 12.55
N GLN A 446 -0.23 1.69 13.50
CA GLN A 446 -0.46 0.94 14.73
C GLN A 446 -1.77 0.15 14.67
N PRO A 447 -1.72 -1.20 14.73
CA PRO A 447 -2.90 -2.04 14.64
C PRO A 447 -3.97 -1.75 15.70
N LEU A 448 -3.57 -1.45 16.92
CA LEU A 448 -4.49 -1.14 18.01
C LEU A 448 -5.25 0.18 17.74
N SER A 449 -4.54 1.21 17.30
CA SER A 449 -5.16 2.50 16.92
C SER A 449 -6.17 2.32 15.77
N LEU A 450 -5.86 1.45 14.79
CA LEU A 450 -6.77 1.11 13.70
C LEU A 450 -8.09 0.52 14.24
N VAL A 451 -8.01 -0.51 15.10
CA VAL A 451 -9.20 -1.17 15.65
C VAL A 451 -10.01 -0.20 16.48
N MET A 452 -9.36 0.63 17.30
CA MET A 452 -10.03 1.65 18.12
C MET A 452 -10.81 2.65 17.27
N HIS A 453 -10.18 3.26 16.26
CA HIS A 453 -10.86 4.23 15.39
C HIS A 453 -11.98 3.57 14.58
N PHE A 454 -11.79 2.34 14.12
CA PHE A 454 -12.82 1.62 13.37
C PHE A 454 -14.10 1.39 14.21
N PHE A 455 -13.96 0.95 15.46
CA PHE A 455 -15.09 0.80 16.36
C PHE A 455 -15.61 2.15 16.88
N ALA A 456 -14.77 3.16 17.03
CA ALA A 456 -15.22 4.51 17.39
C ALA A 456 -16.17 5.10 16.34
N VAL A 457 -15.95 4.85 15.04
CA VAL A 457 -16.89 5.20 13.97
C VAL A 457 -18.26 4.51 14.19
N ALA A 458 -18.25 3.21 14.49
CA ALA A 458 -19.49 2.45 14.72
C ALA A 458 -20.23 2.96 15.97
N VAL A 459 -19.52 3.20 17.08
CA VAL A 459 -20.10 3.74 18.33
C VAL A 459 -20.65 5.15 18.13
N TYR A 460 -19.93 6.01 17.38
CA TYR A 460 -20.41 7.33 17.01
C TYR A 460 -21.72 7.26 16.22
N GLY A 461 -21.81 6.36 15.24
CA GLY A 461 -23.04 6.14 14.48
C GLY A 461 -24.20 5.64 15.35
N VAL A 462 -23.95 4.73 16.30
CA VAL A 462 -24.94 4.29 17.29
C VAL A 462 -25.40 5.47 18.14
N GLY A 463 -24.48 6.28 18.65
CA GLY A 463 -24.80 7.49 19.43
C GLY A 463 -25.72 8.44 18.65
N ARG A 464 -25.38 8.72 17.39
CA ARG A 464 -26.18 9.57 16.50
C ARG A 464 -27.61 9.05 16.30
N LEU A 465 -27.78 7.72 16.20
CA LEU A 465 -29.10 7.11 16.04
C LEU A 465 -29.94 7.15 17.30
N VAL A 466 -29.32 6.91 18.47
CA VAL A 466 -30.04 6.72 19.73
C VAL A 466 -30.32 8.04 20.44
N PHE A 467 -29.35 8.99 20.44
CA PHE A 467 -29.51 10.25 21.18
C PHE A 467 -30.49 11.23 20.55
N THR A 468 -30.78 11.14 19.24
CA THR A 468 -31.77 12.03 18.60
C THR A 468 -33.20 11.74 19.03
N LEU A 469 -33.65 10.47 19.01
CA LEU A 469 -34.96 10.01 19.48
C LEU A 469 -34.86 8.51 19.73
N PRO A 470 -34.74 8.04 20.98
CA PRO A 470 -34.60 6.63 21.28
C PRO A 470 -35.86 5.86 20.90
N SER A 471 -35.70 4.80 20.09
CA SER A 471 -36.75 3.86 19.75
C SER A 471 -36.19 2.45 19.64
N ALA A 472 -36.99 1.42 19.87
CA ALA A 472 -36.55 0.04 19.74
C ALA A 472 -35.94 -0.27 18.38
N LYS A 473 -36.50 0.30 17.30
CA LYS A 473 -35.95 0.17 15.92
C LYS A 473 -34.55 0.78 15.79
N ARG A 474 -34.29 1.94 16.40
CA ARG A 474 -32.96 2.62 16.33
C ARG A 474 -31.93 1.90 17.20
N ILE A 475 -32.32 1.42 18.39
CA ILE A 475 -31.45 0.60 19.25
C ILE A 475 -31.05 -0.69 18.51
N TRP A 476 -32.03 -1.37 17.89
CA TRP A 476 -31.74 -2.55 17.08
C TRP A 476 -30.84 -2.26 15.88
N MET A 477 -31.05 -1.13 15.19
CA MET A 477 -30.16 -0.69 14.11
C MET A 477 -28.74 -0.45 14.61
N GLY A 478 -28.58 0.18 15.77
CA GLY A 478 -27.28 0.38 16.42
C GLY A 478 -26.57 -0.95 16.73
N ALA A 479 -27.28 -1.93 17.26
CA ALA A 479 -26.75 -3.29 17.49
C ALA A 479 -26.30 -3.95 16.17
N ARG A 480 -27.10 -3.80 15.10
CA ARG A 480 -26.73 -4.29 13.76
C ARG A 480 -25.47 -3.59 13.24
N MET A 481 -25.28 -2.28 13.44
CA MET A 481 -24.07 -1.56 13.02
C MET A 481 -22.82 -2.13 13.69
N ILE A 482 -22.85 -2.39 15.00
CA ILE A 482 -21.72 -3.03 15.71
C ILE A 482 -21.46 -4.44 15.14
N SER A 483 -22.51 -5.20 14.87
CA SER A 483 -22.38 -6.52 14.23
C SER A 483 -21.76 -6.41 12.83
N VAL A 484 -22.17 -5.45 12.01
CA VAL A 484 -21.61 -5.18 10.68
C VAL A 484 -20.14 -4.80 10.80
N ALA A 485 -19.78 -3.87 11.70
CA ALA A 485 -18.39 -3.47 11.95
C ALA A 485 -17.53 -4.69 12.32
N SER A 486 -18.01 -5.54 13.21
CA SER A 486 -17.32 -6.77 13.63
C SER A 486 -17.15 -7.76 12.47
N ARG A 487 -18.18 -7.96 11.65
CA ARG A 487 -18.11 -8.83 10.46
C ARG A 487 -17.20 -8.30 9.36
N ILE A 488 -16.96 -6.99 9.31
CA ILE A 488 -16.02 -6.40 8.36
C ILE A 488 -14.58 -6.61 8.83
N ILE A 489 -14.25 -6.25 10.08
CA ILE A 489 -12.85 -6.13 10.51
C ILE A 489 -12.23 -7.44 11.01
N PHE A 490 -12.97 -8.25 11.78
CA PHE A 490 -12.40 -9.46 12.39
C PHE A 490 -11.94 -10.53 11.38
N PRO A 491 -12.64 -10.81 10.28
CA PRO A 491 -12.12 -11.74 9.27
C PRO A 491 -10.80 -11.27 8.67
N ILE A 492 -10.65 -9.96 8.42
CA ILE A 492 -9.43 -9.39 7.85
C ILE A 492 -8.27 -9.53 8.85
N ILE A 493 -8.47 -9.15 10.13
CA ILE A 493 -7.46 -9.29 11.19
C ILE A 493 -7.06 -10.76 11.39
N ARG A 494 -8.01 -11.68 11.32
CA ARG A 494 -7.73 -13.12 11.44
C ARG A 494 -6.83 -13.63 10.31
N VAL A 495 -7.10 -13.22 9.08
CA VAL A 495 -6.31 -13.58 7.90
C VAL A 495 -4.92 -12.93 7.94
N GLU A 496 -4.81 -11.70 8.42
CA GLU A 496 -3.51 -11.02 8.62
C GLU A 496 -2.67 -11.62 9.76
N GLY A 497 -3.26 -12.42 10.64
CA GLY A 497 -2.58 -13.07 11.77
C GLY A 497 -2.49 -12.17 12.99
N ALA A 498 -3.53 -12.20 13.83
CA ALA A 498 -3.68 -11.32 14.99
C ALA A 498 -2.47 -11.31 15.94
N GLN A 499 -1.87 -12.48 16.24
CA GLN A 499 -0.73 -12.56 17.15
C GLN A 499 0.50 -11.80 16.62
N HIS A 500 0.84 -11.97 15.33
CA HIS A 500 1.95 -11.26 14.68
C HIS A 500 1.65 -9.76 14.53
N MET A 501 0.39 -9.40 14.34
CA MET A 501 -0.05 -8.02 14.18
C MET A 501 0.08 -7.22 15.49
N PHE A 502 -0.40 -7.77 16.61
CA PHE A 502 -0.48 -7.06 17.89
C PHE A 502 0.74 -7.28 18.80
N PHE A 503 1.44 -8.43 18.68
CA PHE A 503 2.56 -8.82 19.53
C PHE A 503 3.82 -9.19 18.73
N PRO A 504 4.26 -8.37 17.75
CA PRO A 504 5.37 -8.72 16.88
C PRO A 504 6.68 -8.95 17.62
N LYS A 505 6.96 -8.19 18.68
CA LYS A 505 8.18 -8.34 19.48
C LYS A 505 8.25 -9.66 20.26
N VAL A 506 7.11 -10.17 20.69
CA VAL A 506 7.03 -11.47 21.38
C VAL A 506 7.26 -12.60 20.39
N MET A 507 6.61 -12.51 19.23
CA MET A 507 6.74 -13.52 18.18
C MET A 507 8.14 -13.53 17.53
N ALA A 508 8.78 -12.37 17.36
CA ALA A 508 10.15 -12.27 16.82
C ALA A 508 11.22 -12.88 17.74
N LYS A 509 10.98 -12.96 19.04
CA LYS A 509 11.91 -13.63 19.99
C LYS A 509 12.04 -15.14 19.74
N TYR A 510 11.06 -15.75 19.09
CA TYR A 510 11.12 -17.16 18.70
C TYR A 510 11.92 -17.40 17.41
N CYS A 511 12.21 -16.34 16.66
CA CYS A 511 13.10 -16.36 15.49
C CYS A 511 14.46 -15.79 15.95
N ARG A 512 15.29 -16.59 16.63
CA ARG A 512 16.64 -16.15 17.05
C ARG A 512 17.51 -15.89 15.82
N PRO A 513 18.32 -14.80 15.81
CA PRO A 513 19.37 -14.67 14.82
C PRO A 513 20.34 -15.84 14.94
N LEU A 514 20.85 -16.29 13.78
CA LEU A 514 22.04 -17.13 13.74
C LEU A 514 23.09 -16.50 14.67
N ALA A 515 23.62 -17.28 15.57
CA ALA A 515 24.83 -16.88 16.31
C ALA A 515 25.91 -16.67 15.25
N LEU A 516 26.28 -15.41 15.01
CA LEU A 516 27.42 -15.00 14.18
C LEU A 516 28.72 -15.42 14.84
#